data_8db70c2975aa71a0dc85cd85e0d53fab
#
_entry.id   8db70c2975aa71a0dc85cd85e0d53fab
#
_cell.length_a   1.000
_cell.length_b   1.000
_cell.length_c   1.000
_cell.angle_alpha   90.00
_cell.angle_beta   90.00
_cell.angle_gamma   90.00
#
_symmetry.space_group_name_H-M   'P 1'
#
loop_
_entity.id
_entity.type
_entity.pdbx_description
1 polymer ?
#
loop_
_entity_poly.entity_id
_entity_poly.type
_entity_poly.pdbx_seq_one_letter_code
_entity_poly.pdbx_strand_id
1 'polypeptide(L)'
;MTIFLIFTLGTIWGSFFGLMIDRLPEHSIVHPRSHCLTCGQILIWRDLIPIISQLINGARCRYCKIKLTCWYSILELACGVLFVMGWLEKVDLTFSLICLASFLMVGFDLKAHAFPLEIWLIFFALLSFTCPYNIGVLSCIFIAIVTELFSLRMGSGDWLYLSLVSFSADFFQLTLCLFWASLSGLLYYAVNPKQRKAEIPFLPFLFLSYLCHFCLKMMLQ
;
A
#
# COMPACT_ATOMS: atom_id res chain seq x y z
N MET A 1 8.20 17.66 20.49
CA MET A 1 8.93 18.04 19.26
C MET A 1 9.32 16.83 18.43
N THR A 2 9.89 15.79 19.01
CA THR A 2 10.30 14.54 18.30
C THR A 2 9.16 13.86 17.55
N ILE A 3 8.00 13.65 18.20
CA ILE A 3 6.83 13.00 17.57
C ILE A 3 6.37 13.77 16.32
N PHE A 4 6.37 15.11 16.38
CA PHE A 4 6.02 15.94 15.22
C PHE A 4 7.01 15.75 14.06
N LEU A 5 8.31 15.68 14.34
CA LEU A 5 9.33 15.44 13.33
C LEU A 5 9.18 14.04 12.70
N ILE A 6 8.93 13.02 13.51
CA ILE A 6 8.70 11.65 13.03
C ILE A 6 7.43 11.58 12.17
N PHE A 7 6.35 12.21 12.61
CA PHE A 7 5.11 12.30 11.83
C PHE A 7 5.35 12.98 10.47
N THR A 8 6.02 14.14 10.46
CA THR A 8 6.31 14.85 9.20
C THR A 8 7.18 14.02 8.27
N LEU A 9 8.15 13.28 8.79
CA LEU A 9 8.98 12.37 8.01
C LEU A 9 8.12 11.26 7.38
N GLY A 10 7.21 10.67 8.13
CA GLY A 10 6.28 9.67 7.59
C GLY A 10 5.34 10.25 6.51
N THR A 11 4.83 11.47 6.69
CA THR A 11 3.97 12.11 5.67
C THR A 11 4.73 12.43 4.38
N ILE A 12 6.03 12.76 4.45
CA ILE A 12 6.89 12.94 3.27
C ILE A 12 7.02 11.62 2.50
N TRP A 13 7.23 10.50 3.20
CA TRP A 13 7.23 9.18 2.56
C TRP A 13 5.90 8.86 1.89
N GLY A 14 4.77 9.14 2.54
CA GLY A 14 3.44 8.96 1.96
C GLY A 14 3.23 9.78 0.69
N SER A 15 3.68 11.03 0.68
CA SER A 15 3.63 11.91 -0.50
C SER A 15 4.50 11.37 -1.64
N PHE A 16 5.70 10.85 -1.33
CA PHE A 16 6.58 10.21 -2.30
C PHE A 16 5.95 8.93 -2.88
N PHE A 17 5.28 8.12 -2.07
CA PHE A 17 4.55 6.94 -2.53
C PHE A 17 3.42 7.30 -3.49
N GLY A 18 2.66 8.36 -3.20
CA GLY A 18 1.66 8.88 -4.12
C GLY A 18 2.25 9.24 -5.49
N LEU A 19 3.39 9.90 -5.49
CA LEU A 19 4.12 10.25 -6.72
C LEU A 19 4.60 8.99 -7.47
N MET A 20 5.10 7.98 -6.77
CA MET A 20 5.51 6.70 -7.39
C MET A 20 4.32 6.01 -8.06
N ILE A 21 3.19 5.89 -7.36
CA ILE A 21 1.98 5.28 -7.88
C ILE A 21 1.48 6.03 -9.13
N ASP A 22 1.65 7.36 -9.19
CA ASP A 22 1.19 8.14 -10.32
C ASP A 22 2.09 8.05 -11.55
N ARG A 23 3.38 7.87 -11.36
CA ARG A 23 4.35 7.97 -12.45
C ARG A 23 4.82 6.62 -13.00
N LEU A 24 4.95 5.62 -12.13
CA LEU A 24 5.46 4.32 -12.57
C LEU A 24 4.35 3.48 -13.21
N PRO A 25 4.68 2.64 -14.19
CA PRO A 25 6.00 2.49 -14.84
C PRO A 25 6.25 3.48 -15.98
N GLU A 26 5.25 4.26 -16.41
CA GLU A 26 5.27 5.00 -17.68
C GLU A 26 6.19 6.23 -17.66
N HIS A 27 6.38 6.85 -16.50
CA HIS A 27 7.10 8.11 -16.36
C HIS A 27 8.23 8.05 -15.35
N SER A 28 9.25 8.90 -15.54
CA SER A 28 10.35 9.06 -14.60
C SER A 28 9.88 9.69 -13.29
N ILE A 29 10.37 9.17 -12.15
CA ILE A 29 10.11 9.74 -10.81
C ILE A 29 10.76 11.14 -10.67
N VAL A 30 11.87 11.39 -11.38
CA VAL A 30 12.68 12.61 -11.22
C VAL A 30 12.21 13.74 -12.14
N HIS A 31 11.84 13.43 -13.38
CA HIS A 31 11.42 14.40 -14.38
C HIS A 31 10.07 14.06 -15.00
N PRO A 32 9.20 15.05 -15.28
CA PRO A 32 9.29 16.46 -14.93
C PRO A 32 9.05 16.73 -13.43
N ARG A 33 9.27 17.98 -12.98
CA ARG A 33 8.90 18.40 -11.61
C ARG A 33 7.42 18.17 -11.37
N SER A 34 7.00 18.08 -10.09
CA SER A 34 5.60 17.93 -9.71
C SER A 34 4.76 19.05 -10.30
N HIS A 35 3.72 18.70 -11.05
CA HIS A 35 2.85 19.62 -11.76
C HIS A 35 1.39 19.14 -11.67
N CYS A 36 0.46 20.04 -11.89
CA CYS A 36 -0.95 19.68 -11.96
C CYS A 36 -1.25 18.95 -13.27
N LEU A 37 -1.82 17.76 -13.20
CA LEU A 37 -2.14 16.95 -14.38
C LEU A 37 -3.14 17.62 -15.33
N THR A 38 -3.95 18.57 -14.84
CA THR A 38 -4.98 19.24 -15.65
C THR A 38 -4.49 20.54 -16.31
N CYS A 39 -3.78 21.39 -15.56
CA CYS A 39 -3.33 22.67 -16.11
C CYS A 39 -1.83 22.73 -16.45
N GLY A 40 -1.06 21.67 -16.16
CA GLY A 40 0.37 21.60 -16.43
C GLY A 40 1.24 22.51 -15.55
N GLN A 41 0.64 23.33 -14.67
CA GLN A 41 1.39 24.27 -13.85
C GLN A 41 2.28 23.55 -12.84
N ILE A 42 3.57 23.92 -12.78
CA ILE A 42 4.54 23.40 -11.83
C ILE A 42 4.13 23.81 -10.41
N LEU A 43 4.11 22.84 -9.50
CA LEU A 43 3.78 23.06 -8.10
C LEU A 43 4.99 23.67 -7.37
N ILE A 44 4.74 24.69 -6.55
CA ILE A 44 5.76 25.28 -5.69
C ILE A 44 5.88 24.50 -4.39
N TRP A 45 6.96 24.70 -3.63
CA TRP A 45 7.22 23.97 -2.38
C TRP A 45 6.07 24.00 -1.37
N ARG A 46 5.29 25.10 -1.30
CA ARG A 46 4.09 25.23 -0.45
C ARG A 46 2.98 24.27 -0.84
N ASP A 47 2.85 23.97 -2.12
CA ASP A 47 1.83 23.07 -2.65
C ASP A 47 2.23 21.60 -2.46
N LEU A 48 3.50 21.35 -2.09
CA LEU A 48 4.09 20.03 -1.87
C LEU A 48 4.17 19.64 -0.38
N ILE A 49 3.79 20.56 0.56
CA ILE A 49 3.77 20.21 1.98
C ILE A 49 2.65 19.20 2.21
N PRO A 50 2.97 17.96 2.67
CA PRO A 50 1.96 16.91 2.82
C PRO A 50 0.83 17.33 3.76
N ILE A 51 -0.39 16.89 3.49
CA ILE A 51 -1.61 17.18 4.25
C ILE A 51 -1.94 18.68 4.27
N ILE A 52 -1.00 19.52 4.68
CA ILE A 52 -1.21 20.97 4.88
C ILE A 52 -1.61 21.66 3.57
N SER A 53 -0.96 21.32 2.46
CA SER A 53 -1.27 21.92 1.16
C SER A 53 -2.71 21.62 0.72
N GLN A 54 -3.19 20.40 0.95
CA GLN A 54 -4.56 20.01 0.61
C GLN A 54 -5.59 20.66 1.54
N LEU A 55 -5.30 20.80 2.83
CA LEU A 55 -6.16 21.50 3.79
C LEU A 55 -6.29 22.98 3.44
N ILE A 56 -5.18 23.68 3.19
CA ILE A 56 -5.19 25.12 2.85
C ILE A 56 -5.89 25.38 1.53
N ASN A 57 -5.67 24.52 0.51
CA ASN A 57 -6.25 24.68 -0.81
C ASN A 57 -7.66 24.05 -0.94
N GLY A 58 -8.23 23.48 0.14
CA GLY A 58 -9.55 22.83 0.14
C GLY A 58 -9.62 21.64 -0.81
N ALA A 59 -8.57 20.80 -0.84
CA ALA A 59 -8.42 19.66 -1.75
C ALA A 59 -8.61 20.06 -3.24
N ARG A 60 -8.11 21.23 -3.63
CA ARG A 60 -8.19 21.75 -5.01
C ARG A 60 -6.83 22.28 -5.46
N CYS A 61 -6.58 22.18 -6.76
CA CYS A 61 -5.44 22.85 -7.35
C CYS A 61 -5.50 24.35 -7.11
N ARG A 62 -4.39 24.95 -6.66
CA ARG A 62 -4.31 26.38 -6.39
C ARG A 62 -4.58 27.25 -7.64
N TYR A 63 -4.17 26.76 -8.81
CA TYR A 63 -4.21 27.50 -10.08
C TYR A 63 -5.53 27.30 -10.83
N CYS A 64 -5.90 26.06 -11.16
CA CYS A 64 -7.09 25.77 -11.97
C CYS A 64 -8.33 25.36 -11.14
N LYS A 65 -8.21 25.29 -9.81
CA LYS A 65 -9.30 24.94 -8.87
C LYS A 65 -9.94 23.56 -9.07
N ILE A 66 -9.37 22.70 -9.91
CA ILE A 66 -9.83 21.32 -10.05
C ILE A 66 -9.72 20.59 -8.71
N LYS A 67 -10.70 19.73 -8.42
CA LYS A 67 -10.66 18.90 -7.20
C LYS A 67 -9.53 17.87 -7.29
N LEU A 68 -8.72 17.82 -6.26
CA LEU A 68 -7.70 16.79 -6.08
C LEU A 68 -8.31 15.61 -5.32
N THR A 69 -7.83 14.41 -5.62
CA THR A 69 -8.26 13.20 -4.92
C THR A 69 -7.74 13.21 -3.48
N CYS A 70 -8.61 12.94 -2.52
CA CYS A 70 -8.21 12.84 -1.10
C CYS A 70 -7.29 11.64 -0.80
N TRP A 71 -7.12 10.74 -1.76
CA TRP A 71 -6.27 9.55 -1.65
C TRP A 71 -4.84 9.88 -1.17
N TYR A 72 -4.25 10.95 -1.72
CA TYR A 72 -2.89 11.37 -1.33
C TYR A 72 -2.82 11.75 0.15
N SER A 73 -3.77 12.54 0.65
CA SER A 73 -3.81 12.91 2.07
C SER A 73 -4.02 11.70 2.98
N ILE A 74 -4.81 10.72 2.55
CA ILE A 74 -5.02 9.49 3.31
C ILE A 74 -3.70 8.71 3.39
N LEU A 75 -2.98 8.59 2.29
CA LEU A 75 -1.70 7.89 2.22
C LEU A 75 -0.63 8.59 3.07
N GLU A 76 -0.55 9.94 2.97
CA GLU A 76 0.34 10.77 3.77
C GLU A 76 0.05 10.61 5.27
N LEU A 77 -1.23 10.68 5.67
CA LEU A 77 -1.66 10.49 7.06
C LEU A 77 -1.34 9.08 7.57
N ALA A 78 -1.64 8.05 6.78
CA ALA A 78 -1.39 6.66 7.15
C ALA A 78 0.11 6.39 7.38
N CYS A 79 0.98 6.89 6.48
CA CYS A 79 2.42 6.80 6.66
C CYS A 79 2.90 7.60 7.89
N GLY A 80 2.37 8.81 8.11
CA GLY A 80 2.70 9.63 9.28
C GLY A 80 2.35 8.93 10.60
N VAL A 81 1.16 8.36 10.68
CA VAL A 81 0.72 7.59 11.86
C VAL A 81 1.58 6.33 12.06
N LEU A 82 1.86 5.60 10.99
CA LEU A 82 2.69 4.39 11.06
C LEU A 82 4.09 4.69 11.61
N PHE A 83 4.73 5.76 11.16
CA PHE A 83 6.05 6.18 11.67
C PHE A 83 6.01 6.55 13.15
N VAL A 84 4.96 7.24 13.60
CA VAL A 84 4.78 7.57 15.02
C VAL A 84 4.54 6.31 15.84
N MET A 85 3.72 5.37 15.36
CA MET A 85 3.47 4.10 16.07
C MET A 85 4.75 3.26 16.18
N GLY A 86 5.57 3.21 15.14
CA GLY A 86 6.88 2.56 15.19
C GLY A 86 7.84 3.25 16.18
N TRP A 87 7.88 4.58 16.21
CA TRP A 87 8.69 5.33 17.16
C TRP A 87 8.26 5.11 18.63
N LEU A 88 6.97 4.97 18.87
CA LEU A 88 6.41 4.68 20.19
C LEU A 88 6.47 3.19 20.56
N GLU A 89 7.16 2.38 19.76
CA GLU A 89 7.29 0.92 19.95
C GLU A 89 5.94 0.18 20.06
N LYS A 90 4.89 0.77 19.47
CA LYS A 90 3.56 0.14 19.44
C LYS A 90 3.44 -0.90 18.34
N VAL A 91 4.28 -0.79 17.31
CA VAL A 91 4.37 -1.75 16.20
C VAL A 91 5.84 -2.06 15.93
N ASP A 92 6.13 -3.29 15.59
CA ASP A 92 7.47 -3.74 15.24
C ASP A 92 7.89 -3.31 13.82
N LEU A 93 9.18 -3.40 13.56
CA LEU A 93 9.75 -3.02 12.26
C LEU A 93 9.18 -3.86 11.12
N THR A 94 8.95 -5.16 11.37
CA THR A 94 8.41 -6.09 10.37
C THR A 94 7.01 -5.66 9.94
N PHE A 95 6.12 -5.37 10.89
CA PHE A 95 4.79 -4.86 10.59
C PHE A 95 4.85 -3.52 9.82
N SER A 96 5.74 -2.62 10.25
CA SER A 96 5.90 -1.31 9.60
C SER A 96 6.35 -1.45 8.15
N LEU A 97 7.30 -2.34 7.85
CA LEU A 97 7.76 -2.62 6.49
C LEU A 97 6.66 -3.23 5.61
N ILE A 98 5.89 -4.17 6.18
CA ILE A 98 4.75 -4.79 5.46
C ILE A 98 3.68 -3.74 5.15
N CYS A 99 3.35 -2.84 6.09
CA CYS A 99 2.39 -1.76 5.84
C CYS A 99 2.87 -0.79 4.76
N LEU A 100 4.15 -0.39 4.76
CA LEU A 100 4.71 0.48 3.72
C LEU A 100 4.67 -0.19 2.33
N ALA A 101 5.03 -1.48 2.26
CA ALA A 101 4.89 -2.26 1.03
C ALA A 101 3.43 -2.31 0.56
N SER A 102 2.50 -2.56 1.50
CA SER A 102 1.07 -2.65 1.22
C SER A 102 0.50 -1.35 0.68
N PHE A 103 0.88 -0.19 1.23
CA PHE A 103 0.43 1.11 0.74
C PHE A 103 0.79 1.32 -0.73
N LEU A 104 2.02 0.95 -1.13
CA LEU A 104 2.44 1.03 -2.52
C LEU A 104 1.71 0.02 -3.39
N MET A 105 1.72 -1.26 -3.04
CA MET A 105 1.15 -2.32 -3.85
C MET A 105 -0.36 -2.18 -4.03
N VAL A 106 -1.09 -1.83 -2.96
CA VAL A 106 -2.53 -1.52 -3.02
C VAL A 106 -2.79 -0.32 -3.94
N GLY A 107 -1.94 0.71 -3.87
CA GLY A 107 -2.06 1.87 -4.75
C GLY A 107 -1.90 1.51 -6.24
N PHE A 108 -0.93 0.66 -6.58
CA PHE A 108 -0.74 0.17 -7.95
C PHE A 108 -1.88 -0.74 -8.41
N ASP A 109 -2.35 -1.63 -7.54
CA ASP A 109 -3.47 -2.52 -7.84
C ASP A 109 -4.77 -1.74 -8.11
N LEU A 110 -5.07 -0.73 -7.27
CA LEU A 110 -6.24 0.14 -7.46
C LEU A 110 -6.18 0.99 -8.72
N LYS A 111 -4.97 1.40 -9.15
CA LYS A 111 -4.81 2.32 -10.28
C LYS A 111 -4.64 1.62 -11.62
N ALA A 112 -3.84 0.59 -11.66
CA ALA A 112 -3.37 -0.01 -12.90
C ALA A 112 -3.59 -1.54 -12.96
N HIS A 113 -4.16 -2.16 -11.92
CA HIS A 113 -4.24 -3.62 -11.77
C HIS A 113 -2.88 -4.28 -12.03
N ALA A 114 -1.79 -3.62 -11.60
CA ALA A 114 -0.42 -4.03 -11.84
C ALA A 114 0.27 -4.36 -10.53
N PHE A 115 1.12 -5.38 -10.57
CA PHE A 115 1.97 -5.75 -9.43
C PHE A 115 3.41 -5.29 -9.70
N PRO A 116 3.93 -4.31 -8.93
CA PRO A 116 5.29 -3.79 -9.12
C PRO A 116 6.32 -4.75 -8.50
N LEU A 117 6.86 -5.65 -9.31
CA LEU A 117 7.81 -6.68 -8.87
C LEU A 117 9.08 -6.08 -8.24
N GLU A 118 9.58 -4.95 -8.77
CA GLU A 118 10.76 -4.27 -8.26
C GLU A 118 10.55 -3.79 -6.81
N ILE A 119 9.36 -3.26 -6.52
CA ILE A 119 9.00 -2.80 -5.17
C ILE A 119 8.89 -4.01 -4.24
N TRP A 120 8.26 -5.09 -4.70
CA TRP A 120 8.20 -6.33 -3.94
C TRP A 120 9.60 -6.86 -3.59
N LEU A 121 10.52 -6.90 -4.55
CA LEU A 121 11.91 -7.35 -4.33
C LEU A 121 12.63 -6.51 -3.26
N ILE A 122 12.46 -5.19 -3.28
CA ILE A 122 13.06 -4.30 -2.28
C ILE A 122 12.53 -4.64 -0.88
N PHE A 123 11.22 -4.72 -0.70
CA PHE A 123 10.63 -5.02 0.61
C PHE A 123 10.89 -6.45 1.05
N PHE A 124 10.91 -7.40 0.13
CA PHE A 124 11.28 -8.78 0.40
C PHE A 124 12.72 -8.87 0.91
N ALA A 125 13.66 -8.19 0.27
CA ALA A 125 15.05 -8.13 0.72
C ALA A 125 15.15 -7.49 2.12
N LEU A 126 14.49 -6.35 2.37
CA LEU A 126 14.48 -5.71 3.67
C LEU A 126 13.92 -6.62 4.77
N LEU A 127 12.80 -7.31 4.51
CA LEU A 127 12.21 -8.25 5.47
C LEU A 127 13.11 -9.46 5.73
N SER A 128 13.81 -9.94 4.71
CA SER A 128 14.77 -11.05 4.83
C SER A 128 15.95 -10.74 5.75
N PHE A 129 16.31 -9.46 5.90
CA PHE A 129 17.33 -9.03 6.87
C PHE A 129 16.79 -8.91 8.29
N THR A 130 15.48 -8.70 8.47
CA THR A 130 14.86 -8.50 9.78
C THR A 130 14.31 -9.76 10.40
N CYS A 131 13.85 -10.71 9.58
CA CYS A 131 13.17 -11.92 10.02
C CYS A 131 13.69 -13.19 9.31
N PRO A 132 13.74 -14.31 10.02
CA PRO A 132 14.08 -15.59 9.38
C PRO A 132 12.96 -16.04 8.43
N TYR A 133 13.34 -16.78 7.41
CA TYR A 133 12.37 -17.42 6.52
C TYR A 133 11.57 -18.49 7.27
N ASN A 134 10.28 -18.46 7.08
CA ASN A 134 9.37 -19.49 7.54
C ASN A 134 8.79 -20.28 6.34
N ILE A 135 8.16 -21.42 6.62
CA ILE A 135 7.58 -22.26 5.58
C ILE A 135 6.48 -21.56 4.78
N GLY A 136 5.78 -20.58 5.40
CA GLY A 136 4.77 -19.76 4.75
C GLY A 136 5.34 -18.91 3.62
N VAL A 137 6.50 -18.26 3.84
CA VAL A 137 7.20 -17.47 2.81
C VAL A 137 7.54 -18.34 1.61
N LEU A 138 8.17 -19.50 1.86
CA LEU A 138 8.59 -20.40 0.80
C LEU A 138 7.40 -20.99 0.03
N SER A 139 6.33 -21.37 0.74
CA SER A 139 5.12 -21.91 0.11
C SER A 139 4.42 -20.87 -0.76
N CYS A 140 4.30 -19.61 -0.30
CA CYS A 140 3.69 -18.55 -1.09
C CYS A 140 4.49 -18.22 -2.36
N ILE A 141 5.83 -18.17 -2.27
CA ILE A 141 6.69 -17.98 -3.46
C ILE A 141 6.55 -19.17 -4.42
N PHE A 142 6.56 -20.40 -3.91
CA PHE A 142 6.38 -21.60 -4.74
C PHE A 142 5.04 -21.55 -5.47
N ILE A 143 3.94 -21.22 -4.77
CA ILE A 143 2.62 -21.11 -5.39
C ILE A 143 2.59 -19.97 -6.41
N ALA A 144 3.24 -18.82 -6.14
CA ALA A 144 3.35 -17.72 -7.10
C ALA A 144 4.02 -18.18 -8.41
N ILE A 145 5.10 -18.95 -8.32
CA ILE A 145 5.79 -19.52 -9.50
C ILE A 145 4.87 -20.47 -10.24
N VAL A 146 4.17 -21.35 -9.52
CA VAL A 146 3.23 -22.31 -10.13
C VAL A 146 2.09 -21.60 -10.82
N THR A 147 1.50 -20.57 -10.19
CA THR A 147 0.41 -19.78 -10.79
C THR A 147 0.83 -19.08 -12.06
N GLU A 148 2.06 -18.58 -12.12
CA GLU A 148 2.62 -17.95 -13.31
C GLU A 148 2.85 -18.96 -14.44
N LEU A 149 3.47 -20.11 -14.12
CA LEU A 149 3.77 -21.16 -15.10
C LEU A 149 2.51 -21.81 -15.71
N PHE A 150 1.47 -22.01 -14.91
CA PHE A 150 0.25 -22.68 -15.33
C PHE A 150 -0.89 -21.71 -15.71
N SER A 151 -0.62 -20.39 -15.71
CA SER A 151 -1.59 -19.34 -16.04
C SER A 151 -2.92 -19.52 -15.27
N LEU A 152 -2.83 -19.78 -13.97
CA LEU A 152 -4.00 -19.99 -13.12
C LEU A 152 -4.78 -18.67 -12.97
N ARG A 153 -6.08 -18.77 -12.67
CA ARG A 153 -6.97 -17.60 -12.57
C ARG A 153 -6.67 -16.64 -11.41
N MET A 154 -5.92 -17.08 -10.40
CA MET A 154 -5.46 -16.23 -9.30
C MET A 154 -4.12 -15.60 -9.68
N GLY A 155 -3.98 -14.30 -9.49
CA GLY A 155 -2.77 -13.56 -9.83
C GLY A 155 -1.55 -14.01 -9.04
N SER A 156 -0.41 -14.21 -9.72
CA SER A 156 0.88 -14.50 -9.06
C SER A 156 1.28 -13.40 -8.07
N GLY A 157 0.91 -12.15 -8.36
CA GLY A 157 1.13 -10.98 -7.50
C GLY A 157 0.49 -11.09 -6.11
N ASP A 158 -0.70 -11.67 -6.01
CA ASP A 158 -1.38 -11.89 -4.73
C ASP A 158 -0.59 -12.84 -3.81
N TRP A 159 -0.02 -13.90 -4.40
CA TRP A 159 0.82 -14.85 -3.68
C TRP A 159 2.17 -14.25 -3.28
N LEU A 160 2.75 -13.42 -4.16
CA LEU A 160 3.96 -12.68 -3.83
C LEU A 160 3.70 -11.69 -2.68
N TYR A 161 2.55 -11.00 -2.67
CA TYR A 161 2.17 -10.15 -1.54
C TYR A 161 2.00 -10.95 -0.24
N LEU A 162 1.32 -12.10 -0.30
CA LEU A 162 1.18 -12.99 0.85
C LEU A 162 2.52 -13.49 1.38
N SER A 163 3.54 -13.62 0.53
CA SER A 163 4.90 -13.97 0.99
C SER A 163 5.50 -12.89 1.91
N LEU A 164 5.21 -11.60 1.69
CA LEU A 164 5.63 -10.53 2.61
C LEU A 164 4.86 -10.60 3.93
N VAL A 165 3.55 -10.82 3.88
CA VAL A 165 2.72 -10.97 5.09
C VAL A 165 3.17 -12.18 5.93
N SER A 166 3.66 -13.23 5.27
CA SER A 166 4.15 -14.45 5.94
C SER A 166 5.34 -14.23 6.86
N PHE A 167 6.11 -13.14 6.70
CA PHE A 167 7.20 -12.82 7.64
C PHE A 167 6.70 -12.48 9.05
N SER A 168 5.45 -12.01 9.19
CA SER A 168 4.84 -11.64 10.49
C SER A 168 3.69 -12.55 10.92
N ALA A 169 3.22 -13.43 10.03
CA ALA A 169 2.04 -14.25 10.25
C ALA A 169 2.36 -15.74 10.14
N ASP A 170 1.79 -16.54 11.06
CA ASP A 170 1.83 -17.99 10.99
C ASP A 170 0.90 -18.50 9.89
N PHE A 171 1.08 -19.76 9.50
CA PHE A 171 0.29 -20.40 8.44
C PHE A 171 -1.23 -20.32 8.69
N PHE A 172 -1.66 -20.50 9.94
CA PHE A 172 -3.08 -20.36 10.31
C PHE A 172 -3.58 -18.93 10.12
N GLN A 173 -2.79 -17.94 10.52
CA GLN A 173 -3.10 -16.52 10.36
C GLN A 173 -3.19 -16.12 8.88
N LEU A 174 -2.28 -16.62 8.05
CA LEU A 174 -2.34 -16.43 6.59
C LEU A 174 -3.64 -16.98 5.98
N THR A 175 -4.02 -18.19 6.41
CA THR A 175 -5.26 -18.82 5.94
C THR A 175 -6.49 -17.99 6.34
N LEU A 176 -6.51 -17.45 7.57
CA LEU A 176 -7.58 -16.54 8.02
C LEU A 176 -7.58 -15.23 7.22
N CYS A 177 -6.40 -14.63 6.97
CA CYS A 177 -6.29 -13.43 6.15
C CYS A 177 -6.86 -13.67 4.74
N LEU A 178 -6.51 -14.77 4.11
CA LEU A 178 -7.00 -15.14 2.79
C LEU A 178 -8.51 -15.39 2.80
N PHE A 179 -9.03 -16.06 3.84
CA PHE A 179 -10.45 -16.32 4.00
C PHE A 179 -11.27 -15.01 4.11
N TRP A 180 -10.86 -14.11 5.00
CA TRP A 180 -11.57 -12.84 5.19
C TRP A 180 -11.42 -11.90 3.99
N ALA A 181 -10.27 -11.89 3.33
CA ALA A 181 -10.07 -11.15 2.10
C ALA A 181 -11.00 -11.65 0.99
N SER A 182 -11.09 -12.97 0.80
CA SER A 182 -11.96 -13.59 -0.19
C SER A 182 -13.45 -13.32 0.11
N LEU A 183 -13.84 -13.42 1.39
CA LEU A 183 -15.22 -13.15 1.81
C LEU A 183 -15.59 -11.68 1.57
N SER A 184 -14.72 -10.74 1.93
CA SER A 184 -14.95 -9.30 1.73
C SER A 184 -14.98 -8.92 0.25
N GLY A 185 -14.09 -9.50 -0.57
CA GLY A 185 -14.11 -9.34 -2.02
C GLY A 185 -15.40 -9.87 -2.66
N LEU A 186 -15.88 -11.03 -2.20
CA LEU A 186 -17.14 -11.63 -2.67
C LEU A 186 -18.35 -10.78 -2.29
N LEU A 187 -18.39 -10.27 -1.07
CA LEU A 187 -19.42 -9.34 -0.62
C LEU A 187 -19.42 -8.05 -1.44
N TYR A 188 -18.26 -7.47 -1.69
CA TYR A 188 -18.12 -6.30 -2.55
C TYR A 188 -18.66 -6.56 -3.97
N TYR A 189 -18.33 -7.71 -4.55
CA TYR A 189 -18.84 -8.14 -5.85
C TYR A 189 -20.37 -8.32 -5.86
N ALA A 190 -20.94 -8.87 -4.79
CA ALA A 190 -22.38 -9.07 -4.68
C ALA A 190 -23.16 -7.74 -4.61
N VAL A 191 -22.60 -6.76 -3.87
CA VAL A 191 -23.25 -5.46 -3.65
C VAL A 191 -23.12 -4.53 -4.88
N ASN A 192 -22.06 -4.70 -5.70
CA ASN A 192 -21.75 -3.83 -6.83
C ASN A 192 -21.95 -4.51 -8.20
N PRO A 193 -23.20 -4.77 -8.64
CA PRO A 193 -23.47 -5.52 -9.88
C PRO A 193 -22.93 -4.81 -11.15
N LYS A 194 -22.71 -3.49 -11.11
CA LYS A 194 -22.16 -2.73 -12.24
C LYS A 194 -20.67 -3.03 -12.50
N GLN A 195 -19.95 -3.48 -11.50
CA GLN A 195 -18.51 -3.81 -11.61
C GLN A 195 -18.24 -5.29 -11.93
N ARG A 196 -19.30 -6.09 -12.13
CA ARG A 196 -19.15 -7.53 -12.44
C ARG A 196 -18.40 -7.85 -13.73
N LYS A 197 -18.21 -6.86 -14.60
CA LYS A 197 -17.45 -7.00 -15.88
C LYS A 197 -16.00 -6.47 -15.77
N ALA A 198 -15.64 -5.82 -14.67
CA ALA A 198 -14.31 -5.27 -14.45
C ALA A 198 -13.52 -6.19 -13.53
N GLU A 199 -12.21 -6.24 -13.72
CA GLU A 199 -11.29 -6.87 -12.79
C GLU A 199 -11.34 -6.12 -11.45
N ILE A 200 -11.49 -6.87 -10.35
CA ILE A 200 -11.55 -6.28 -9.02
C ILE A 200 -10.17 -6.37 -8.40
N PRO A 201 -9.57 -5.25 -7.96
CA PRO A 201 -8.30 -5.27 -7.26
C PRO A 201 -8.44 -6.09 -5.97
N PHE A 202 -7.62 -7.12 -5.78
CA PHE A 202 -7.73 -8.03 -4.64
C PHE A 202 -6.81 -7.66 -3.47
N LEU A 203 -5.68 -7.02 -3.75
CA LEU A 203 -4.72 -6.58 -2.73
C LEU A 203 -5.31 -5.69 -1.62
N PRO A 204 -6.26 -4.76 -1.89
CA PRO A 204 -6.91 -3.98 -0.83
C PRO A 204 -7.61 -4.85 0.22
N PHE A 205 -8.27 -5.93 -0.21
CA PHE A 205 -8.98 -6.85 0.70
C PHE A 205 -7.99 -7.68 1.52
N LEU A 206 -6.90 -8.13 0.92
CA LEU A 206 -5.81 -8.82 1.61
C LEU A 206 -5.19 -7.92 2.68
N PHE A 207 -4.88 -6.67 2.34
CA PHE A 207 -4.29 -5.72 3.28
C PHE A 207 -5.24 -5.38 4.43
N LEU A 208 -6.53 -5.11 4.16
CA LEU A 208 -7.52 -4.86 5.21
C LEU A 208 -7.66 -6.06 6.15
N SER A 209 -7.69 -7.26 5.61
CA SER A 209 -7.76 -8.49 6.41
C SER A 209 -6.53 -8.64 7.32
N TYR A 210 -5.34 -8.36 6.80
CA TYR A 210 -4.10 -8.35 7.58
C TYR A 210 -4.12 -7.32 8.70
N LEU A 211 -4.56 -6.07 8.42
CA LEU A 211 -4.69 -5.01 9.43
C LEU A 211 -5.69 -5.39 10.53
N CYS A 212 -6.86 -5.90 10.15
CA CYS A 212 -7.87 -6.36 11.13
C CYS A 212 -7.32 -7.45 12.04
N HIS A 213 -6.62 -8.43 11.46
CA HIS A 213 -5.99 -9.50 12.25
C HIS A 213 -4.94 -8.97 13.21
N PHE A 214 -4.09 -8.05 12.76
CA PHE A 214 -3.07 -7.43 13.61
C PHE A 214 -3.70 -6.61 14.74
N CYS A 215 -4.73 -5.80 14.47
CA CYS A 215 -5.46 -5.04 15.48
C CYS A 215 -6.10 -5.94 16.53
N LEU A 216 -6.71 -7.06 16.11
CA LEU A 216 -7.28 -8.04 17.03
C LEU A 216 -6.22 -8.66 17.93
N LYS A 217 -5.06 -9.02 17.37
CA LYS A 217 -3.93 -9.55 18.13
C LYS A 217 -3.44 -8.55 19.20
N MET A 218 -3.35 -7.27 18.84
CA MET A 218 -2.96 -6.19 19.76
C MET A 218 -3.97 -5.96 20.88
N MET A 219 -5.27 -6.17 20.63
CA MET A 219 -6.32 -6.01 21.66
C MET A 219 -6.39 -7.18 22.63
N LEU A 220 -5.87 -8.36 22.26
CA LEU A 220 -5.90 -9.57 23.05
C LEU A 220 -4.63 -9.78 23.90
N GLN A 221 -3.61 -8.97 23.70
CA GLN A 221 -2.36 -8.90 24.50
C GLN A 221 -2.47 -7.81 25.56
#